data_216156381d1080877fd6e222df8a43f1
#
_entry.id   216156381d1080877fd6e222df8a43f1
#
_cell.length_a   1.000
_cell.length_b   1.000
_cell.length_c   1.000
_cell.angle_alpha   90.00
_cell.angle_beta   90.00
_cell.angle_gamma   90.00
#
_symmetry.space_group_name_H-M   'P 1'
#
loop_
_entity.id
_entity.type
_entity.pdbx_description
1 polymer ?
#
loop_
_entity_poly.entity_id
_entity_poly.type
_entity_poly.pdbx_seq_one_letter_code
_entity_poly.pdbx_strand_id
1 'polypeptide(L)' 'MEGDLPDELEAKVRDGMVRQLRQNLARCRRVIMDGNMDLKTRERWTQLYNSTSQVLNQILKDRQMRDWEKRLRVIEEY' A
#
# COMPACT_ATOMS: atom_id res chain seq x y z
N MET A 1 -15.16 -8.95 -19.56
CA MET A 1 -15.42 -7.58 -19.18
C MET A 1 -14.12 -6.82 -19.05
N GLU A 2 -14.08 -5.64 -19.60
CA GLU A 2 -12.87 -4.84 -19.61
C GLU A 2 -12.49 -4.44 -18.19
N GLY A 3 -11.25 -4.67 -17.84
CA GLY A 3 -10.70 -4.33 -16.54
C GLY A 3 -10.85 -5.38 -15.46
N ASP A 4 -11.61 -6.43 -15.69
CA ASP A 4 -11.70 -7.51 -14.71
C ASP A 4 -10.53 -8.47 -14.87
N LEU A 5 -9.60 -8.42 -13.92
CA LEU A 5 -8.51 -9.37 -13.84
C LEU A 5 -8.95 -10.60 -13.04
N PRO A 6 -8.41 -11.78 -13.38
CA PRO A 6 -8.58 -12.94 -12.49
C PRO A 6 -8.15 -12.59 -11.07
N ASP A 7 -8.85 -13.08 -10.07
CA ASP A 7 -8.57 -12.79 -8.66
C ASP A 7 -7.12 -13.05 -8.30
N GLU A 8 -6.55 -14.14 -8.82
CA GLU A 8 -5.14 -14.49 -8.57
C GLU A 8 -4.18 -13.46 -9.14
N LEU A 9 -4.45 -12.97 -10.35
CA LEU A 9 -3.59 -11.96 -10.99
C LEU A 9 -3.73 -10.63 -10.26
N GLU A 10 -4.93 -10.25 -9.90
CA GLU A 10 -5.19 -9.04 -9.12
C GLU A 10 -4.45 -9.06 -7.79
N ALA A 11 -4.49 -10.21 -7.08
CA ALA A 11 -3.77 -10.38 -5.83
C ALA A 11 -2.26 -10.25 -6.01
N LYS A 12 -1.69 -10.83 -7.08
CA LYS A 12 -0.26 -10.72 -7.37
C LYS A 12 0.17 -9.28 -7.65
N VAL A 13 -0.62 -8.56 -8.44
CA VAL A 13 -0.36 -7.15 -8.74
C VAL A 13 -0.40 -6.34 -7.45
N ARG A 14 -1.40 -6.55 -6.62
CA ARG A 14 -1.54 -5.83 -5.35
C ARG A 14 -0.39 -6.13 -4.40
N ASP A 15 0.00 -7.41 -4.28
CA ASP A 15 1.13 -7.80 -3.43
C ASP A 15 2.43 -7.16 -3.91
N GLY A 16 2.63 -7.06 -5.23
CA GLY A 16 3.77 -6.35 -5.81
C GLY A 16 3.77 -4.87 -5.48
N MET A 17 2.60 -4.21 -5.55
CA MET A 17 2.45 -2.80 -5.17
C MET A 17 2.75 -2.59 -3.69
N VAL A 18 2.22 -3.44 -2.83
CA VAL A 18 2.47 -3.36 -1.37
C VAL A 18 3.96 -3.50 -1.09
N ARG A 19 4.62 -4.44 -1.73
CA ARG A 19 6.06 -4.64 -1.57
C ARG A 19 6.84 -3.40 -2.01
N GLN A 20 6.49 -2.84 -3.15
CA GLN A 20 7.15 -1.64 -3.68
C GLN A 20 6.95 -0.44 -2.76
N LEU A 21 5.74 -0.25 -2.26
CA LEU A 21 5.43 0.84 -1.33
C LEU A 21 6.20 0.70 -0.02
N ARG A 22 6.31 -0.51 0.50
CA ARG A 22 7.10 -0.77 1.72
C ARG A 22 8.58 -0.47 1.51
N GLN A 23 9.12 -0.82 0.35
CA GLN A 23 10.51 -0.49 0.00
C GLN A 23 10.70 1.02 -0.09
N ASN A 24 9.76 1.74 -0.70
CA ASN A 24 9.80 3.19 -0.79
C ASN A 24 9.73 3.84 0.59
N LEU A 25 8.88 3.34 1.47
CA LEU A 25 8.80 3.83 2.85
C LEU A 25 10.10 3.61 3.62
N ALA A 26 10.72 2.45 3.47
CA ALA A 26 12.00 2.17 4.11
C ALA A 26 13.09 3.12 3.62
N ARG A 27 13.09 3.42 2.32
CA ARG A 27 14.03 4.38 1.72
C ARG A 27 13.79 5.78 2.26
N CYS A 28 12.54 6.23 2.31
CA CYS A 28 12.18 7.53 2.87
C CYS A 28 12.64 7.65 4.31
N ARG A 29 12.41 6.61 5.12
CA ARG A 29 12.82 6.60 6.52
C ARG A 29 14.33 6.76 6.66
N ARG A 30 15.13 6.05 5.85
CA ARG A 30 16.59 6.18 5.89
C ARG A 30 17.04 7.59 5.55
N VAL A 31 16.40 8.21 4.55
CA VAL A 31 16.72 9.59 4.15
C VAL A 31 16.35 10.58 5.25
N ILE A 32 15.16 10.43 5.84
CA ILE A 32 14.68 11.32 6.92
C ILE A 32 15.59 11.24 8.14
N MET A 33 16.13 10.05 8.43
CA MET A 33 17.00 9.82 9.60
C MET A 33 18.45 10.23 9.36
N ASP A 34 18.80 10.66 8.14
CA ASP A 34 20.14 11.11 7.83
C ASP A 34 20.37 12.49 8.46
N GLY A 35 21.32 12.56 9.41
CA GLY A 35 21.64 13.79 10.13
C GLY A 35 22.29 14.88 9.29
N ASN A 36 22.76 14.56 8.07
CA ASN A 36 23.41 15.52 7.18
C ASN A 36 22.43 16.22 6.25
N MET A 37 21.16 15.88 6.32
CA MET A 37 20.16 16.41 5.42
C MET A 37 19.64 17.76 5.90
N ASP A 38 19.45 18.72 4.98
CA ASP A 38 18.88 20.00 5.32
C ASP A 38 17.38 19.90 5.63
N LEU A 39 16.85 20.90 6.31
CA LEU A 39 15.47 20.89 6.80
C LEU A 39 14.44 20.77 5.67
N LYS A 40 14.63 21.55 4.60
CA LYS A 40 13.69 21.54 3.46
C LYS A 40 13.62 20.17 2.79
N THR A 41 14.77 19.56 2.57
CA THR A 41 14.82 18.23 1.96
C THR A 41 14.18 17.19 2.86
N ARG A 42 14.44 17.28 4.18
CA ARG A 42 13.84 16.39 5.17
C ARG A 42 12.31 16.53 5.18
N GLU A 43 11.80 17.74 5.10
CA GLU A 43 10.35 17.99 5.04
C GLU A 43 9.73 17.37 3.81
N ARG A 44 10.38 17.48 2.65
CA ARG A 44 9.89 16.88 1.39
C ARG A 44 9.82 15.37 1.51
N TRP A 45 10.84 14.74 2.06
CA TRP A 45 10.85 13.28 2.25
C TRP A 45 9.84 12.84 3.30
N THR A 46 9.61 13.65 4.32
CA THR A 46 8.58 13.39 5.33
C THR A 46 7.18 13.44 4.70
N GLN A 47 6.92 14.43 3.85
CA GLN A 47 5.65 14.53 3.12
C GLN A 47 5.45 13.32 2.19
N LEU A 48 6.51 12.93 1.49
CA LEU A 48 6.47 11.75 0.63
C LEU A 48 6.20 10.48 1.44
N TYR A 49 6.84 10.33 2.59
CA TYR A 49 6.60 9.23 3.51
C TYR A 49 5.13 9.17 3.91
N ASN A 50 4.57 10.31 4.33
CA ASN A 50 3.17 10.38 4.77
C ASN A 50 2.20 10.04 3.63
N SER A 51 2.42 10.59 2.43
CA SER A 51 1.58 10.31 1.26
C SER A 51 1.64 8.83 0.86
N THR A 52 2.85 8.26 0.85
CA THR A 52 3.05 6.85 0.51
C THR A 52 2.40 5.93 1.56
N SER A 53 2.51 6.30 2.84
CA SER A 53 1.86 5.55 3.94
C SER A 53 0.34 5.55 3.79
N GLN A 54 -0.26 6.67 3.40
CA GLN A 54 -1.71 6.76 3.18
C GLN A 54 -2.15 5.84 2.06
N VAL A 55 -1.41 5.83 0.95
CA VAL A 55 -1.70 4.94 -0.19
C VAL A 55 -1.60 3.48 0.23
N LEU A 56 -0.55 3.11 0.94
CA LEU A 56 -0.37 1.74 1.43
C LEU A 56 -1.51 1.33 2.36
N ASN A 57 -1.87 2.19 3.30
CA ASN A 57 -2.96 1.92 4.24
C ASN A 57 -4.29 1.74 3.50
N GLN A 58 -4.55 2.53 2.46
CA GLN A 58 -5.76 2.41 1.66
C GLN A 58 -5.80 1.06 0.92
N ILE A 59 -4.69 0.65 0.33
CA ILE A 59 -4.60 -0.64 -0.36
C ILE A 59 -4.84 -1.81 0.60
N LEU A 60 -4.24 -1.77 1.78
CA LEU A 60 -4.40 -2.81 2.79
C LEU A 60 -5.84 -2.86 3.31
N LYS A 61 -6.46 -1.72 3.48
CA LYS A 61 -7.85 -1.61 3.92
C LYS A 61 -8.80 -2.19 2.87
N ASP A 62 -8.61 -1.84 1.60
CA ASP A 62 -9.43 -2.35 0.51
C ASP A 62 -9.30 -3.87 0.39
N ARG A 63 -8.09 -4.41 0.55
CA ARG A 63 -7.86 -5.85 0.56
C ARG A 63 -8.62 -6.53 1.70
N GLN A 64 -8.58 -5.96 2.90
CA GLN A 64 -9.30 -6.48 4.05
C GLN A 64 -10.80 -6.49 3.82
N MET A 65 -11.35 -5.43 3.26
CA MET A 65 -12.79 -5.35 2.94
C MET A 65 -13.20 -6.41 1.93
N ARG A 66 -12.39 -6.64 0.90
CA ARG A 66 -12.67 -7.70 -0.09
C ARG A 66 -12.66 -9.09 0.54
N ASP A 67 -11.74 -9.35 1.44
CA ASP A 67 -11.70 -10.63 2.16
C ASP A 67 -12.96 -10.83 3.00
N TRP A 68 -13.43 -9.76 3.67
CA TRP A 68 -14.69 -9.79 4.42
C TRP A 68 -15.88 -10.04 3.53
N GLU A 69 -15.96 -9.39 2.37
CA GLU A 69 -17.03 -9.59 1.40
C GLU A 69 -17.10 -11.03 0.91
N LYS A 70 -15.93 -11.62 0.62
CA LYS A 70 -15.84 -13.02 0.22
C LYS A 70 -16.37 -13.96 1.30
N ARG A 71 -16.00 -13.71 2.54
CA ARG A 71 -16.48 -14.51 3.67
C ARG A 71 -17.97 -14.38 3.86
N LEU A 72 -18.52 -13.19 3.71
CA LEU A 72 -19.98 -12.96 3.80
C LEU A 72 -20.72 -13.71 2.70
N ARG A 73 -20.22 -13.71 1.48
CA ARG A 73 -20.83 -14.46 0.37
C ARG A 73 -20.88 -15.96 0.67
N VAL A 74 -19.80 -16.51 1.20
CA VAL A 74 -19.77 -17.93 1.57
C VAL A 74 -20.83 -18.23 2.63
N ILE A 75 -20.99 -17.38 3.62
CA ILE A 75 -22.01 -17.54 4.65
C ILE A 75 -23.42 -17.44 4.09
N GLU A 76 -23.66 -16.48 3.19
CA GLU A 76 -24.97 -16.28 2.56
C GLU A 76 -25.40 -17.45 1.65
N GLU A 77 -24.43 -18.14 1.05
CA GLU A 77 -24.70 -19.29 0.20
C GLU A 77 -25.08 -20.56 0.97
N TYR A 78 -24.81 -20.59 2.26
CA TYR A 78 -25.21 -21.65 3.14
C TYR A 78 -26.54 -21.33 3.83
#